data_2bbc53b3f97d5872a1fd23376273cc4c
#
_entry.id   2bbc53b3f97d5872a1fd23376273cc4c
#
_cell.length_a   1.000
_cell.length_b   1.000
_cell.length_c   1.000
_cell.angle_alpha   90.00
_cell.angle_beta   90.00
_cell.angle_gamma   90.00
#
_symmetry.space_group_name_H-M   'P 1'
#
loop_
_entity.id
_entity.type
_entity.pdbx_description
1 polymer ?
#
loop_
_entity_poly.entity_id
_entity_poly.type
_entity_poly.pdbx_seq_one_letter_code
_entity_poly.pdbx_strand_id
1 'polypeptide(L)'
;MTIPEAAELVIQSGSLSQNDDVFLLDMGKEIKILDLAKKMVALRGLSIRSDLNPSGDIEIKEIGIRPGEKLSEELNLSGKFNKTLHPKIFRSTEENIKMDESDVVENFESMLSKQDVQLAKNYLKELSSLLS
;
A
#
# COMPACT_ATOMS: atom_id res chain seq x y z
N MET A 1 -4.99 11.92 2.54
CA MET A 1 -5.98 11.37 3.50
C MET A 1 -5.41 11.41 4.90
N THR A 2 -6.19 11.78 5.89
CA THR A 2 -5.81 11.72 7.32
C THR A 2 -6.15 10.36 7.92
N ILE A 3 -5.56 10.01 9.09
CA ILE A 3 -5.88 8.75 9.76
C ILE A 3 -7.36 8.63 10.15
N PRO A 4 -8.01 9.65 10.75
CA PRO A 4 -9.45 9.60 11.03
C PRO A 4 -10.29 9.39 9.77
N GLU A 5 -10.00 10.11 8.70
CA GLU A 5 -10.69 9.95 7.41
C GLU A 5 -10.55 8.53 6.86
N ALA A 6 -9.36 7.94 6.92
CA ALA A 6 -9.13 6.56 6.49
C ALA A 6 -9.97 5.57 7.32
N ALA A 7 -10.00 5.74 8.65
CA ALA A 7 -10.79 4.89 9.53
C ALA A 7 -12.30 4.98 9.23
N GLU A 8 -12.82 6.19 9.02
CA GLU A 8 -14.23 6.41 8.65
C GLU A 8 -14.58 5.74 7.33
N LEU A 9 -13.70 5.86 6.30
CA LEU A 9 -13.93 5.24 5.00
C LEU A 9 -13.92 3.70 5.09
N VAL A 10 -13.04 3.12 5.92
CA VAL A 10 -13.01 1.67 6.16
C VAL A 10 -14.32 1.19 6.79
N ILE A 11 -14.82 1.89 7.81
CA ILE A 11 -16.10 1.56 8.45
C ILE A 11 -17.26 1.67 7.45
N GLN A 12 -17.26 2.73 6.63
CA GLN A 12 -18.29 2.92 5.61
C GLN A 12 -18.23 1.86 4.52
N SER A 13 -17.02 1.46 4.06
CA SER A 13 -16.88 0.39 3.08
C SER A 13 -17.43 -0.95 3.62
N GLY A 14 -17.22 -1.24 4.91
CA GLY A 14 -17.85 -2.39 5.56
C GLY A 14 -19.38 -2.38 5.50
N SER A 15 -19.99 -1.20 5.63
CA SER A 15 -21.47 -1.08 5.50
C SER A 15 -21.98 -1.23 4.07
N LEU A 16 -21.13 -1.00 3.07
CA LEU A 16 -21.46 -1.14 1.65
C LEU A 16 -21.16 -2.56 1.13
N SER A 17 -20.48 -3.38 1.91
CA SER A 17 -20.04 -4.71 1.51
C SER A 17 -21.21 -5.68 1.36
N GLN A 18 -21.16 -6.47 0.30
CA GLN A 18 -22.05 -7.58 0.00
C GLN A 18 -21.14 -8.77 -0.30
N ASN A 19 -20.94 -9.66 0.69
CA ASN A 19 -20.04 -10.80 0.59
C ASN A 19 -18.55 -10.41 0.53
N ASP A 20 -17.78 -11.04 -0.35
CA ASP A 20 -16.32 -10.93 -0.46
C ASP A 20 -15.87 -9.72 -1.30
N ASP A 21 -16.50 -8.57 -1.12
CA ASP A 21 -16.16 -7.36 -1.86
C ASP A 21 -14.78 -6.81 -1.50
N VAL A 22 -14.01 -6.42 -2.51
CA VAL A 22 -12.78 -5.66 -2.35
C VAL A 22 -13.04 -4.19 -2.68
N PHE A 23 -12.67 -3.30 -1.77
CA PHE A 23 -12.84 -1.87 -1.96
C PHE A 23 -11.50 -1.17 -2.12
N LEU A 24 -11.49 -0.17 -3.00
CA LEU A 24 -10.41 0.79 -3.15
C LEU A 24 -10.85 2.14 -2.61
N LEU A 25 -10.01 2.75 -1.79
CA LEU A 25 -10.27 4.08 -1.24
C LEU A 25 -9.45 5.12 -2.01
N ASP A 26 -10.12 6.21 -2.47
CA ASP A 26 -9.44 7.34 -3.07
C ASP A 26 -8.67 8.12 -2.00
N MET A 27 -7.36 7.98 -2.02
CA MET A 27 -6.47 8.66 -1.09
C MET A 27 -6.13 10.10 -1.51
N GLY A 28 -6.62 10.54 -2.67
CA GLY A 28 -6.34 11.85 -3.23
C GLY A 28 -5.01 11.91 -3.97
N LYS A 29 -4.46 13.12 -4.12
CA LYS A 29 -3.22 13.36 -4.86
C LYS A 29 -1.99 12.85 -4.09
N GLU A 30 -1.03 12.32 -4.83
CA GLU A 30 0.28 11.96 -4.31
C GLU A 30 1.00 13.17 -3.71
N ILE A 31 1.66 12.95 -2.59
CA ILE A 31 2.44 13.97 -1.89
C ILE A 31 3.88 13.48 -1.81
N LYS A 32 4.82 14.28 -2.28
CA LYS A 32 6.25 14.00 -2.14
C LYS A 32 6.63 13.97 -0.65
N ILE A 33 7.24 12.89 -0.21
CA ILE A 33 7.66 12.70 1.19
C ILE A 33 8.59 13.82 1.66
N LEU A 34 9.48 14.29 0.78
CA LEU A 34 10.37 15.42 1.09
C LEU A 34 9.57 16.69 1.42
N ASP A 35 8.51 17.00 0.66
CA ASP A 35 7.68 18.18 0.90
C ASP A 35 6.88 18.05 2.20
N LEU A 36 6.41 16.83 2.49
CA LEU A 36 5.76 16.51 3.75
C LEU A 36 6.74 16.72 4.93
N ALA A 37 7.95 16.20 4.85
CA ALA A 37 8.99 16.35 5.87
C ALA A 37 9.30 17.83 6.14
N LYS A 38 9.51 18.62 5.08
CA LYS A 38 9.75 20.08 5.19
C LYS A 38 8.58 20.79 5.91
N LYS A 39 7.36 20.42 5.54
CA LYS A 39 6.14 21.00 6.14
C LYS A 39 6.01 20.63 7.62
N MET A 40 6.34 19.40 7.99
CA MET A 40 6.31 18.94 9.39
C MET A 40 7.34 19.70 10.25
N VAL A 41 8.57 19.90 9.74
CA VAL A 41 9.60 20.69 10.42
C VAL A 41 9.14 22.12 10.66
N ALA A 42 8.58 22.76 9.62
CA ALA A 42 8.06 24.14 9.72
C ALA A 42 6.90 24.26 10.71
N LEU A 43 5.97 23.29 10.73
CA LEU A 43 4.83 23.27 11.67
C LEU A 43 5.27 23.14 13.14
N ARG A 44 6.46 22.60 13.39
CA ARG A 44 7.06 22.52 14.73
C ARG A 44 7.86 23.78 15.10
N GLY A 45 7.92 24.79 14.24
CA GLY A 45 8.70 25.99 14.43
C GLY A 45 10.21 25.77 14.33
N LEU A 46 10.62 24.63 13.73
CA LEU A 46 12.00 24.24 13.53
C LEU A 46 12.49 24.62 12.14
N SER A 47 13.82 24.75 11.99
CA SER A 47 14.49 25.08 10.75
C SER A 47 15.22 23.88 10.18
N ILE A 48 15.32 23.83 8.83
CA ILE A 48 16.05 22.77 8.15
C ILE A 48 17.51 23.19 8.01
N ARG A 49 18.41 22.28 8.37
CA ARG A 49 19.86 22.42 8.13
C ARG A 49 20.16 22.23 6.66
N SER A 50 20.88 23.18 6.09
CA SER A 50 21.32 23.18 4.69
C SER A 50 22.57 24.01 4.54
N ASP A 51 23.16 24.06 3.35
CA ASP A 51 24.31 24.93 3.06
C ASP A 51 23.99 26.41 3.30
N LEU A 52 22.74 26.81 3.09
CA LEU A 52 22.25 28.18 3.36
C LEU A 52 21.89 28.43 4.83
N ASN A 53 21.71 27.39 5.62
CA ASN A 53 21.41 27.43 7.04
C ASN A 53 22.15 26.31 7.80
N PRO A 54 23.48 26.44 8.01
CA PRO A 54 24.27 25.39 8.66
C PRO A 54 23.90 25.11 10.11
N SER A 55 23.28 26.07 10.79
CA SER A 55 22.83 25.98 12.19
C SER A 55 21.37 25.52 12.33
N GLY A 56 20.72 25.06 11.24
CA GLY A 56 19.36 24.55 11.28
C GLY A 56 19.21 23.36 12.23
N ASP A 57 18.00 23.21 12.77
CA ASP A 57 17.68 22.24 13.84
C ASP A 57 17.64 20.81 13.32
N ILE A 58 17.11 20.58 12.11
CA ILE A 58 16.84 19.26 11.54
C ILE A 58 17.57 19.08 10.22
N GLU A 59 18.34 18.01 10.10
CA GLU A 59 18.93 17.57 8.85
C GLU A 59 18.02 16.54 8.16
N ILE A 60 17.73 16.73 6.87
CA ILE A 60 17.00 15.74 6.05
C ILE A 60 18.03 14.98 5.22
N LYS A 61 18.10 13.67 5.41
CA LYS A 61 19.03 12.79 4.66
C LYS A 61 18.26 11.89 3.71
N GLU A 62 18.71 11.83 2.47
CA GLU A 62 18.24 10.84 1.50
C GLU A 62 19.03 9.55 1.69
N ILE A 63 18.34 8.47 2.03
CA ILE A 63 18.97 7.15 2.29
C ILE A 63 18.88 6.19 1.11
N GLY A 64 18.23 6.61 0.00
CA GLY A 64 17.96 5.78 -1.18
C GLY A 64 16.78 4.84 -0.99
N ILE A 65 16.56 3.99 -1.98
CA ILE A 65 15.46 3.03 -2.04
C ILE A 65 15.95 1.67 -1.54
N ARG A 66 15.17 1.03 -0.66
CA ARG A 66 15.44 -0.34 -0.21
C ARG A 66 14.91 -1.35 -1.24
N PRO A 67 15.47 -2.57 -1.28
CA PRO A 67 14.93 -3.64 -2.11
C PRO A 67 13.44 -3.88 -1.82
N GLY A 68 12.60 -3.82 -2.86
CA GLY A 68 11.15 -3.98 -2.74
C GLY A 68 10.36 -2.69 -2.48
N GLU A 69 11.01 -1.55 -2.21
CA GLU A 69 10.32 -0.26 -2.13
C GLU A 69 10.00 0.28 -3.53
N LYS A 70 8.83 0.89 -3.68
CA LYS A 70 8.43 1.63 -4.89
C LYS A 70 8.59 3.13 -4.68
N LEU A 71 8.94 3.86 -5.74
CA LEU A 71 8.99 5.34 -5.71
C LEU A 71 7.60 5.98 -5.59
N SER A 72 6.62 5.32 -6.15
CA SER A 72 5.21 5.73 -6.14
C SER A 72 4.35 4.49 -6.07
N GLU A 73 3.31 4.53 -5.27
CA GLU A 73 2.29 3.47 -5.24
C GLU A 73 1.23 3.79 -6.29
N GLU A 74 1.13 2.92 -7.29
CA GLU A 74 0.06 3.01 -8.29
C GLU A 74 -1.22 2.43 -7.71
N LEU A 75 -2.18 3.29 -7.44
CA LEU A 75 -3.58 2.88 -7.29
C LEU A 75 -4.08 2.53 -8.69
N ASN A 76 -4.07 1.26 -9.04
CA ASN A 76 -4.49 0.81 -10.36
C ASN A 76 -6.01 0.97 -10.52
N LEU A 77 -6.44 2.20 -10.81
CA LEU A 77 -7.83 2.57 -11.11
C LEU A 77 -8.22 2.21 -12.57
N SER A 78 -7.35 1.51 -13.30
CA SER A 78 -7.52 1.23 -14.73
C SER A 78 -8.66 0.24 -14.99
N GLY A 79 -9.89 0.70 -14.85
CA GLY A 79 -11.06 0.06 -15.46
C GLY A 79 -11.73 -1.09 -14.70
N LYS A 80 -11.16 -1.55 -13.59
CA LYS A 80 -11.68 -2.70 -12.84
C LYS A 80 -12.45 -2.33 -11.55
N PHE A 81 -12.89 -1.07 -11.43
CA PHE A 81 -13.59 -0.59 -10.24
C PHE A 81 -14.86 0.19 -10.59
N ASN A 82 -15.94 -0.12 -9.90
CA ASN A 82 -17.20 0.61 -9.97
C ASN A 82 -17.29 1.64 -8.83
N LYS A 83 -17.91 2.77 -9.14
CA LYS A 83 -18.28 3.77 -8.13
C LYS A 83 -19.31 3.19 -7.18
N THR A 84 -19.18 3.49 -5.89
CA THR A 84 -20.20 3.23 -4.89
C THR A 84 -21.06 4.48 -4.64
N LEU A 85 -21.95 4.43 -3.68
CA LEU A 85 -22.72 5.59 -3.21
C LEU A 85 -21.81 6.64 -2.54
N HIS A 86 -20.63 6.24 -2.09
CA HIS A 86 -19.65 7.16 -1.49
C HIS A 86 -18.61 7.59 -2.53
N PRO A 87 -18.34 8.91 -2.71
CA PRO A 87 -17.49 9.42 -3.79
C PRO A 87 -16.03 8.97 -3.72
N LYS A 88 -15.53 8.57 -2.53
CA LYS A 88 -14.16 8.10 -2.31
C LYS A 88 -14.03 6.59 -2.13
N ILE A 89 -15.09 5.82 -2.28
CA ILE A 89 -15.09 4.36 -2.15
C ILE A 89 -15.45 3.74 -3.50
N PHE A 90 -14.56 2.91 -4.02
CA PHE A 90 -14.75 2.17 -5.25
C PHE A 90 -14.80 0.69 -4.94
N ARG A 91 -15.67 -0.07 -5.62
CA ARG A 91 -15.77 -1.52 -5.49
C ARG A 91 -15.03 -2.18 -6.65
N SER A 92 -14.20 -3.17 -6.37
CA SER A 92 -13.58 -4.00 -7.41
C SER A 92 -14.63 -4.73 -8.22
N THR A 93 -14.41 -4.85 -9.52
CA THR A 93 -15.21 -5.69 -10.43
C THR A 93 -14.50 -7.00 -10.74
N GLU A 94 -13.29 -7.21 -10.21
CA GLU A 94 -12.59 -8.48 -10.36
C GLU A 94 -13.31 -9.54 -9.54
N GLU A 95 -13.58 -10.67 -10.18
CA GLU A 95 -14.01 -11.85 -9.45
C GLU A 95 -12.86 -12.32 -8.57
N ASN A 96 -13.16 -12.56 -7.29
CA ASN A 96 -12.20 -13.18 -6.40
C ASN A 96 -11.80 -14.53 -6.98
N ILE A 97 -10.52 -14.71 -7.29
CA ILE A 97 -9.98 -15.99 -7.69
C ILE A 97 -10.18 -16.91 -6.48
N LYS A 98 -11.13 -17.85 -6.59
CA LYS A 98 -11.32 -18.90 -5.58
C LYS A 98 -10.13 -19.85 -5.69
N MET A 99 -9.06 -19.54 -5.02
CA MET A 99 -8.01 -20.52 -4.73
C MET A 99 -8.41 -21.28 -3.48
N ASP A 100 -8.19 -22.59 -3.49
CA ASP A 100 -8.30 -23.36 -2.25
C ASP A 100 -7.09 -22.97 -1.37
N GLU A 101 -7.38 -22.14 -0.36
CA GLU A 101 -6.35 -21.62 0.55
C GLU A 101 -5.63 -22.75 1.29
N SER A 102 -6.31 -23.87 1.54
CA SER A 102 -5.73 -25.04 2.21
C SER A 102 -4.65 -25.68 1.38
N ASP A 103 -4.85 -25.83 0.06
CA ASP A 103 -3.85 -26.40 -0.86
C ASP A 103 -2.61 -25.51 -0.96
N VAL A 104 -2.82 -24.17 -0.96
CA VAL A 104 -1.71 -23.22 -1.02
C VAL A 104 -0.85 -23.30 0.24
N VAL A 105 -1.49 -23.32 1.41
CA VAL A 105 -0.81 -23.39 2.71
C VAL A 105 -0.05 -24.72 2.83
N GLU A 106 -0.68 -25.86 2.51
CA GLU A 106 -0.08 -27.18 2.61
C GLU A 106 1.15 -27.33 1.69
N ASN A 107 1.05 -26.85 0.44
CA ASN A 107 2.17 -26.83 -0.47
C ASN A 107 3.33 -25.99 0.06
N PHE A 108 3.03 -24.80 0.61
CA PHE A 108 4.04 -23.91 1.14
C PHE A 108 4.73 -24.50 2.39
N GLU A 109 3.98 -25.09 3.32
CA GLU A 109 4.52 -25.79 4.49
C GLU A 109 5.40 -26.97 4.11
N SER A 110 5.01 -27.76 3.09
CA SER A 110 5.81 -28.85 2.54
C SER A 110 7.16 -28.37 2.00
N MET A 111 7.19 -27.21 1.34
CA MET A 111 8.44 -26.62 0.82
C MET A 111 9.32 -26.10 1.94
N LEU A 112 8.76 -25.46 2.96
CA LEU A 112 9.49 -24.98 4.12
C LEU A 112 10.08 -26.14 4.94
N SER A 113 9.36 -27.23 5.11
CA SER A 113 9.84 -28.42 5.84
C SER A 113 11.05 -29.06 5.17
N LYS A 114 11.16 -28.95 3.85
CA LYS A 114 12.32 -29.41 3.06
C LYS A 114 13.47 -28.41 3.02
N GLN A 115 13.33 -27.26 3.69
CA GLN A 115 14.28 -26.14 3.68
C GLN A 115 14.62 -25.60 2.27
N ASP A 116 13.76 -25.82 1.29
CA ASP A 116 13.96 -25.34 -0.07
C ASP A 116 13.39 -23.93 -0.24
N VAL A 117 14.14 -22.97 0.25
CA VAL A 117 13.78 -21.55 0.18
C VAL A 117 13.62 -21.06 -1.27
N GLN A 118 14.37 -21.63 -2.21
CA GLN A 118 14.29 -21.22 -3.61
C GLN A 118 13.01 -21.71 -4.26
N LEU A 119 12.59 -22.92 -3.96
CA LEU A 119 11.32 -23.48 -4.44
C LEU A 119 10.14 -22.67 -3.88
N ALA A 120 10.15 -22.35 -2.57
CA ALA A 120 9.14 -21.53 -1.94
C ALA A 120 9.03 -20.12 -2.57
N LYS A 121 10.16 -19.48 -2.87
CA LYS A 121 10.17 -18.17 -3.57
C LYS A 121 9.62 -18.27 -4.99
N ASN A 122 9.93 -19.31 -5.72
CA ASN A 122 9.42 -19.51 -7.08
C ASN A 122 7.91 -19.75 -7.06
N TYR A 123 7.42 -20.55 -6.13
CA TYR A 123 5.99 -20.77 -5.93
C TYR A 123 5.24 -19.49 -5.61
N LEU A 124 5.75 -18.63 -4.72
CA LEU A 124 5.16 -17.33 -4.43
C LEU A 124 5.12 -16.40 -5.66
N LYS A 125 6.15 -16.42 -6.50
CA LYS A 125 6.16 -15.65 -7.75
C LYS A 125 5.10 -16.16 -8.74
N GLU A 126 4.94 -17.46 -8.85
CA GLU A 126 3.92 -18.07 -9.70
C GLU A 126 2.52 -17.70 -9.23
N LEU A 127 2.23 -17.82 -7.92
CA LEU A 127 0.98 -17.38 -7.33
C LEU A 127 0.72 -15.89 -7.58
N SER A 128 1.71 -15.04 -7.40
CA SER A 128 1.62 -13.61 -7.67
C SER A 128 1.30 -13.31 -9.14
N SER A 129 1.78 -14.12 -10.09
CA SER A 129 1.50 -13.94 -11.52
C SER A 129 0.11 -14.40 -11.92
N LEU A 130 -0.50 -15.32 -11.17
CA LEU A 130 -1.88 -15.75 -11.37
C LEU A 130 -2.91 -14.75 -10.82
N LEU A 131 -2.46 -13.88 -9.89
CA LEU A 131 -3.28 -12.87 -9.22
C LEU A 131 -3.14 -11.47 -9.85
N SER A 132 -2.29 -11.29 -10.86
CA SER A 132 -2.02 -10.03 -11.56
C SER A 132 -2.75 -9.97 -12.91
#